data_6103c9c5be8cf5ad5cade398f22d94a0
#
_entry.id   6103c9c5be8cf5ad5cade398f22d94a0
#
_cell.length_a   1.000
_cell.length_b   1.000
_cell.length_c   1.000
_cell.angle_alpha   90.00
_cell.angle_beta   90.00
_cell.angle_gamma   90.00
#
_symmetry.space_group_name_H-M   'P 1'
#
loop_
_entity.id
_entity.type
_entity.pdbx_description
1 polymer ?
#
loop_
_entity_poly.entity_id
_entity_poly.type
_entity_poly.pdbx_seq_one_letter_code
_entity_poly.pdbx_strand_id
1 'polypeptide(L)'
;FGPNDSITRQQFAAILWRYAGSPAASRGQDFADESSISSYASTAVDWAHENGIINGKGGNIFDPDGNATRAQAAVILRNFMEQNTDQPDISGGSKVLVAYFSASGNTEAVAETIADTLNADLFELVPTDPYTDADLNWTVSSSRVNREHENEALRDVELVRDTVSDWDEYDTVFIGYPIWWGIAAWPVNDFIQSNDFTGKTVIPFCTSTSSGLGQSGELLEEMAGTGNWLEGRRFTERASRPDIQNWANGLNLNTDATTNNNAPASQESRVLVTYFSIPETTNPNNMTTEEDNSVVVIDGEVLGNTQYMAYVI
;
A
#
# COMPACT_ATOMS: atom_id res chain seq x y z
N PHE A 1 -18.80 5.35 24.07
CA PHE A 1 -17.98 4.30 23.42
C PHE A 1 -16.60 4.34 24.05
N GLY A 2 -16.28 3.36 24.88
CA GLY A 2 -14.98 3.24 25.52
C GLY A 2 -14.08 2.28 24.71
N PRO A 3 -12.75 2.47 24.74
CA PRO A 3 -11.82 1.63 23.99
C PRO A 3 -11.86 0.14 24.40
N ASN A 4 -12.36 -0.15 25.60
CA ASN A 4 -12.50 -1.50 26.12
C ASN A 4 -13.94 -2.05 26.05
N ASP A 5 -14.87 -1.29 25.47
CA ASP A 5 -16.25 -1.73 25.36
C ASP A 5 -16.40 -2.66 24.14
N SER A 6 -17.19 -3.71 24.31
CA SER A 6 -17.59 -4.56 23.19
C SER A 6 -18.44 -3.76 22.20
N ILE A 7 -18.18 -3.89 20.92
CA ILE A 7 -18.99 -3.29 19.87
C ILE A 7 -20.17 -4.19 19.51
N THR A 8 -21.38 -3.62 19.46
CA THR A 8 -22.53 -4.35 18.96
C THR A 8 -22.57 -4.36 17.43
N ARG A 9 -23.32 -5.30 16.86
CA ARG A 9 -23.42 -5.44 15.40
C ARG A 9 -24.01 -4.21 14.74
N GLN A 10 -25.04 -3.59 15.32
CA GLN A 10 -25.60 -2.33 14.80
C GLN A 10 -24.62 -1.14 14.92
N GLN A 11 -23.82 -1.08 15.99
CA GLN A 11 -22.78 -0.05 16.12
C GLN A 11 -21.69 -0.21 15.06
N PHE A 12 -21.31 -1.46 14.80
CA PHE A 12 -20.30 -1.73 13.77
C PHE A 12 -20.80 -1.33 12.37
N ALA A 13 -22.04 -1.70 12.02
CA ALA A 13 -22.66 -1.23 10.77
C ALA A 13 -22.68 0.29 10.67
N ALA A 14 -23.05 0.99 11.75
CA ALA A 14 -23.11 2.45 11.77
C ALA A 14 -21.73 3.12 11.60
N ILE A 15 -20.66 2.52 12.14
CA ILE A 15 -19.29 3.00 11.97
C ILE A 15 -18.86 2.86 10.51
N LEU A 16 -19.03 1.68 9.91
CA LEU A 16 -18.64 1.44 8.52
C LEU A 16 -19.43 2.30 7.54
N TRP A 17 -20.73 2.45 7.77
CA TRP A 17 -21.58 3.31 6.96
C TRP A 17 -21.14 4.78 6.99
N ARG A 18 -20.79 5.30 8.17
CA ARG A 18 -20.26 6.66 8.31
C ARG A 18 -18.90 6.81 7.65
N TYR A 19 -18.04 5.82 7.82
CA TYR A 19 -16.74 5.80 7.16
C TYR A 19 -16.88 5.83 5.62
N ALA A 20 -17.86 5.10 5.07
CA ALA A 20 -18.19 5.11 3.64
C ALA A 20 -18.85 6.42 3.16
N GLY A 21 -18.98 7.45 4.01
CA GLY A 21 -19.58 8.73 3.64
C GLY A 21 -21.09 8.78 3.78
N SER A 22 -21.69 7.85 4.52
CA SER A 22 -23.13 7.77 4.79
C SER A 22 -23.99 7.66 3.51
N PRO A 23 -23.69 6.70 2.62
CA PRO A 23 -24.46 6.53 1.39
C PRO A 23 -25.93 6.23 1.65
N ALA A 24 -26.79 6.59 0.69
CA ALA A 24 -28.20 6.21 0.76
C ALA A 24 -28.34 4.68 0.65
N ALA A 25 -29.27 4.10 1.41
CA ALA A 25 -29.64 2.71 1.27
C ALA A 25 -31.05 2.61 0.72
N SER A 26 -31.28 1.65 -0.17
CA SER A 26 -32.64 1.23 -0.50
C SER A 26 -33.17 0.45 0.70
N ARG A 27 -34.45 0.58 1.04
CA ARG A 27 -35.03 -0.20 2.12
C ARG A 27 -34.91 -1.67 1.74
N GLY A 28 -33.97 -2.36 2.39
CA GLY A 28 -33.58 -3.73 2.09
C GLY A 28 -34.48 -4.76 2.81
N GLN A 29 -33.97 -5.94 3.05
CA GLN A 29 -34.70 -7.05 3.62
C GLN A 29 -35.15 -6.80 5.06
N ASP A 30 -36.41 -7.16 5.35
CA ASP A 30 -36.94 -7.14 6.70
C ASP A 30 -36.32 -8.27 7.53
N PHE A 31 -35.37 -7.95 8.42
CA PHE A 31 -34.92 -8.89 9.42
C PHE A 31 -36.05 -9.19 10.41
N ALA A 32 -36.15 -10.42 10.90
CA ALA A 32 -37.20 -10.81 11.82
C ALA A 32 -37.18 -10.00 13.16
N ASP A 33 -36.01 -9.41 13.46
CA ASP A 33 -35.76 -8.56 14.63
C ASP A 33 -35.52 -7.09 14.26
N GLU A 34 -35.95 -6.64 13.07
CA GLU A 34 -35.76 -5.25 12.57
C GLU A 34 -36.25 -4.20 13.59
N SER A 35 -37.37 -4.46 14.29
CA SER A 35 -37.90 -3.56 15.31
C SER A 35 -36.97 -3.32 16.51
N SER A 36 -35.94 -4.16 16.67
CA SER A 36 -34.89 -4.03 17.69
C SER A 36 -33.71 -3.20 17.23
N ILE A 37 -33.61 -2.85 15.93
CA ILE A 37 -32.55 -1.99 15.38
C ILE A 37 -32.84 -0.56 15.81
N SER A 38 -31.86 0.07 16.44
CA SER A 38 -31.96 1.47 16.86
C SER A 38 -32.07 2.39 15.65
N SER A 39 -32.86 3.47 15.78
CA SER A 39 -33.11 4.41 14.69
C SER A 39 -31.85 5.05 14.10
N TYR A 40 -30.79 5.21 14.90
CA TYR A 40 -29.50 5.75 14.43
C TYR A 40 -28.73 4.78 13.50
N ALA A 41 -29.05 3.48 13.59
CA ALA A 41 -28.35 2.43 12.85
C ALA A 41 -29.18 1.84 11.70
N SER A 42 -30.48 2.14 11.61
CA SER A 42 -31.39 1.54 10.63
C SER A 42 -30.85 1.66 9.20
N THR A 43 -30.59 2.88 8.70
CA THR A 43 -30.05 3.08 7.37
C THR A 43 -28.68 2.41 7.16
N ALA A 44 -27.84 2.39 8.20
CA ALA A 44 -26.54 1.76 8.14
C ALA A 44 -26.63 0.23 8.06
N VAL A 45 -27.60 -0.38 8.73
CA VAL A 45 -27.87 -1.82 8.68
C VAL A 45 -28.41 -2.20 7.30
N ASP A 46 -29.38 -1.43 6.78
CA ASP A 46 -29.94 -1.62 5.44
C ASP A 46 -28.81 -1.57 4.39
N TRP A 47 -27.98 -0.53 4.44
CA TRP A 47 -26.84 -0.38 3.56
C TRP A 47 -25.83 -1.51 3.68
N ALA A 48 -25.45 -1.88 4.89
CA ALA A 48 -24.45 -2.93 5.11
C ALA A 48 -24.97 -4.30 4.65
N HIS A 49 -26.28 -4.54 4.76
CA HIS A 49 -26.89 -5.79 4.27
C HIS A 49 -27.04 -5.78 2.75
N GLU A 50 -27.53 -4.69 2.16
CA GLU A 50 -27.68 -4.52 0.70
C GLU A 50 -26.35 -4.75 -0.04
N ASN A 51 -25.25 -4.29 0.56
CA ASN A 51 -23.92 -4.46 0.01
C ASN A 51 -23.21 -5.75 0.47
N GLY A 52 -23.89 -6.68 1.13
CA GLY A 52 -23.30 -7.95 1.57
C GLY A 52 -22.20 -7.84 2.63
N ILE A 53 -22.03 -6.65 3.23
CA ILE A 53 -21.00 -6.37 4.24
C ILE A 53 -21.33 -7.09 5.54
N ILE A 54 -22.59 -7.00 6.00
CA ILE A 54 -23.07 -7.67 7.20
C ILE A 54 -24.31 -8.49 6.86
N ASN A 55 -24.20 -9.79 7.03
CA ASN A 55 -25.34 -10.72 6.88
C ASN A 55 -25.93 -11.07 8.25
N GLY A 56 -27.18 -11.56 8.23
CA GLY A 56 -27.84 -12.08 9.43
C GLY A 56 -27.15 -13.33 10.02
N LYS A 57 -27.56 -13.72 11.24
CA LYS A 57 -27.12 -14.93 11.95
C LYS A 57 -28.02 -16.10 11.61
N GLY A 58 -28.46 -16.48 10.62
CA GLY A 58 -29.45 -17.56 10.39
C GLY A 58 -30.84 -17.23 10.89
N GLY A 59 -31.85 -17.81 10.30
CA GLY A 59 -33.24 -17.54 10.68
C GLY A 59 -33.70 -16.11 10.37
N ASN A 60 -33.03 -15.40 9.51
CA ASN A 60 -33.26 -14.00 9.14
C ASN A 60 -33.18 -13.03 10.35
N ILE A 61 -32.24 -13.28 11.28
CA ILE A 61 -32.01 -12.43 12.47
C ILE A 61 -30.74 -11.62 12.29
N PHE A 62 -30.81 -10.31 12.52
CA PHE A 62 -29.65 -9.42 12.52
C PHE A 62 -28.91 -9.44 13.86
N ASP A 63 -29.61 -9.53 14.98
CA ASP A 63 -29.11 -9.45 16.35
C ASP A 63 -28.38 -8.12 16.63
N PRO A 64 -29.12 -6.98 16.61
CA PRO A 64 -28.51 -5.64 16.64
C PRO A 64 -27.68 -5.36 17.89
N ASP A 65 -28.12 -5.84 19.05
CA ASP A 65 -27.47 -5.64 20.35
C ASP A 65 -26.46 -6.75 20.69
N GLY A 66 -26.37 -7.77 19.85
CA GLY A 66 -25.36 -8.81 19.97
C GLY A 66 -23.95 -8.27 19.66
N ASN A 67 -22.99 -8.63 20.51
CA ASN A 67 -21.59 -8.25 20.31
C ASN A 67 -21.02 -8.91 19.05
N ALA A 68 -20.33 -8.13 18.24
CA ALA A 68 -19.54 -8.67 17.14
C ALA A 68 -18.33 -9.42 17.71
N THR A 69 -18.23 -10.72 17.40
CA THR A 69 -17.03 -11.49 17.75
C THR A 69 -15.85 -11.09 16.86
N ARG A 70 -14.61 -11.36 17.27
CA ARG A 70 -13.41 -11.09 16.45
C ARG A 70 -13.51 -11.74 15.07
N ALA A 71 -14.01 -12.97 14.99
CA ALA A 71 -14.18 -13.66 13.72
C ALA A 71 -15.23 -12.96 12.83
N GLN A 72 -16.36 -12.53 13.42
CA GLN A 72 -17.38 -11.77 12.69
C GLN A 72 -16.85 -10.41 12.24
N ALA A 73 -16.12 -9.69 13.09
CA ALA A 73 -15.51 -8.42 12.74
C ALA A 73 -14.52 -8.58 11.57
N ALA A 74 -13.68 -9.61 11.58
CA ALA A 74 -12.76 -9.89 10.48
C ALA A 74 -13.49 -10.16 9.14
N VAL A 75 -14.58 -10.93 9.18
CA VAL A 75 -15.39 -11.20 7.97
C VAL A 75 -16.10 -9.93 7.49
N ILE A 76 -16.66 -9.13 8.40
CA ILE A 76 -17.33 -7.87 8.07
C ILE A 76 -16.34 -6.87 7.42
N LEU A 77 -15.17 -6.72 8.00
CA LEU A 77 -14.13 -5.83 7.45
C LEU A 77 -13.65 -6.33 6.08
N ARG A 78 -13.41 -7.63 5.94
CA ARG A 78 -13.06 -8.22 4.66
C ARG A 78 -14.13 -7.93 3.60
N ASN A 79 -15.40 -8.23 3.90
CA ASN A 79 -16.51 -7.97 2.98
C ASN A 79 -16.61 -6.47 2.63
N PHE A 80 -16.40 -5.59 3.62
CA PHE A 80 -16.40 -4.14 3.42
C PHE A 80 -15.25 -3.71 2.48
N MET A 81 -14.06 -4.27 2.64
CA MET A 81 -12.93 -4.01 1.75
C MET A 81 -13.18 -4.56 0.34
N GLU A 82 -13.69 -5.78 0.22
CA GLU A 82 -14.02 -6.41 -1.07
C GLU A 82 -15.11 -5.65 -1.83
N GLN A 83 -16.12 -5.11 -1.15
CA GLN A 83 -17.15 -4.26 -1.78
C GLN A 83 -16.61 -2.92 -2.27
N ASN A 84 -15.52 -2.43 -1.67
CA ASN A 84 -14.83 -1.25 -2.16
C ASN A 84 -13.85 -1.57 -3.30
N THR A 85 -13.57 -2.87 -3.56
CA THR A 85 -12.81 -3.33 -4.74
C THR A 85 -13.71 -3.71 -5.91
N ASP A 86 -15.01 -4.01 -5.67
CA ASP A 86 -16.01 -4.38 -6.70
C ASP A 86 -16.88 -3.20 -7.18
N GLN A 87 -16.49 -1.95 -6.90
CA GLN A 87 -17.03 -0.86 -7.72
C GLN A 87 -16.56 -1.12 -9.15
N PRO A 88 -17.48 -1.21 -10.14
CA PRO A 88 -17.05 -1.15 -11.53
C PRO A 88 -16.20 0.09 -11.64
N ASP A 89 -15.01 -0.08 -12.14
CA ASP A 89 -13.97 0.92 -12.31
C ASP A 89 -14.51 2.15 -13.08
N ILE A 90 -15.19 3.05 -12.35
CA ILE A 90 -15.58 4.39 -12.79
C ILE A 90 -14.75 5.44 -12.05
N SER A 91 -13.71 4.99 -11.33
CA SER A 91 -12.61 5.84 -10.95
C SER A 91 -11.52 5.67 -12.01
N GLY A 92 -11.41 6.60 -12.90
CA GLY A 92 -10.15 6.83 -13.62
C GLY A 92 -9.06 7.23 -12.62
N GLY A 93 -8.89 6.45 -11.56
CA GLY A 93 -7.80 6.55 -10.62
C GLY A 93 -6.54 6.04 -11.34
N SER A 94 -5.48 6.83 -11.31
CA SER A 94 -4.21 6.52 -11.91
C SER A 94 -3.70 5.18 -11.39
N LYS A 95 -3.65 4.15 -12.26
CA LYS A 95 -3.06 2.86 -11.93
C LYS A 95 -1.56 3.00 -11.84
N VAL A 96 -0.97 2.57 -10.74
CA VAL A 96 0.45 2.74 -10.44
C VAL A 96 1.17 1.41 -10.55
N LEU A 97 2.30 1.39 -11.26
CA LEU A 97 3.23 0.27 -11.32
C LEU A 97 4.54 0.64 -10.63
N VAL A 98 5.10 -0.27 -9.87
CA VAL A 98 6.47 -0.19 -9.35
C VAL A 98 7.30 -1.29 -10.00
N ALA A 99 8.01 -0.93 -11.07
CA ALA A 99 8.96 -1.82 -11.73
C ALA A 99 10.36 -1.62 -11.13
N TYR A 100 11.07 -2.72 -10.81
CA TYR A 100 12.38 -2.60 -10.19
C TYR A 100 13.30 -3.76 -10.51
N PHE A 101 14.60 -3.46 -10.59
CA PHE A 101 15.68 -4.44 -10.50
C PHE A 101 16.36 -4.35 -9.15
N SER A 102 16.58 -5.49 -8.51
CA SER A 102 17.31 -5.55 -7.23
C SER A 102 18.36 -6.65 -7.24
N ALA A 103 19.62 -6.27 -7.05
CA ALA A 103 20.74 -7.20 -7.04
C ALA A 103 21.02 -7.81 -5.64
N SER A 104 20.62 -7.11 -4.57
CA SER A 104 20.94 -7.48 -3.18
C SER A 104 19.78 -7.24 -2.19
N GLY A 105 18.54 -7.14 -2.68
CA GLY A 105 17.34 -6.92 -1.86
C GLY A 105 17.10 -5.46 -1.44
N ASN A 106 18.06 -4.55 -1.58
CA ASN A 106 17.88 -3.18 -1.09
C ASN A 106 16.86 -2.38 -1.91
N THR A 107 16.90 -2.49 -3.23
CA THR A 107 15.93 -1.82 -4.12
C THR A 107 14.55 -2.44 -3.98
N GLU A 108 14.47 -3.76 -3.84
CA GLU A 108 13.26 -4.52 -3.57
C GLU A 108 12.55 -4.00 -2.32
N ALA A 109 13.23 -3.89 -1.19
CA ALA A 109 12.63 -3.39 0.07
C ALA A 109 12.04 -1.97 -0.07
N VAL A 110 12.67 -1.11 -0.88
CA VAL A 110 12.14 0.23 -1.21
C VAL A 110 10.92 0.11 -2.11
N ALA A 111 10.99 -0.72 -3.17
CA ALA A 111 9.92 -0.95 -4.12
C ALA A 111 8.65 -1.49 -3.44
N GLU A 112 8.79 -2.52 -2.59
CA GLU A 112 7.70 -3.06 -1.78
C GLU A 112 7.05 -1.99 -0.90
N THR A 113 7.87 -1.15 -0.25
CA THR A 113 7.34 -0.07 0.60
C THR A 113 6.57 0.97 -0.20
N ILE A 114 7.03 1.33 -1.41
CA ILE A 114 6.31 2.25 -2.31
C ILE A 114 5.00 1.60 -2.76
N ALA A 115 5.06 0.35 -3.21
CA ALA A 115 3.88 -0.39 -3.68
C ALA A 115 2.81 -0.51 -2.59
N ASP A 116 3.19 -0.90 -1.37
CA ASP A 116 2.29 -0.97 -0.21
C ASP A 116 1.68 0.41 0.13
N THR A 117 2.47 1.48 0.01
CA THR A 117 2.03 2.84 0.37
C THR A 117 1.01 3.40 -0.61
N LEU A 118 1.18 3.11 -1.89
CA LEU A 118 0.36 3.64 -2.98
C LEU A 118 -0.69 2.66 -3.49
N ASN A 119 -0.79 1.46 -2.89
CA ASN A 119 -1.60 0.35 -3.39
C ASN A 119 -1.30 0.07 -4.87
N ALA A 120 -0.02 0.00 -5.21
CA ALA A 120 0.49 -0.15 -6.56
C ALA A 120 0.84 -1.61 -6.88
N ASP A 121 0.77 -1.95 -8.16
CA ASP A 121 1.26 -3.24 -8.64
C ASP A 121 2.80 -3.28 -8.61
N LEU A 122 3.36 -4.42 -8.22
CA LEU A 122 4.80 -4.63 -8.12
C LEU A 122 5.29 -5.54 -9.25
N PHE A 123 6.37 -5.14 -9.92
CA PHE A 123 6.95 -5.89 -11.03
C PHE A 123 8.48 -5.97 -10.92
N GLU A 124 8.99 -7.14 -10.60
CA GLU A 124 10.42 -7.40 -10.56
C GLU A 124 10.98 -7.65 -11.95
N LEU A 125 12.06 -6.94 -12.30
CA LEU A 125 12.82 -7.10 -13.52
C LEU A 125 13.88 -8.19 -13.30
N VAL A 126 13.57 -9.41 -13.72
CA VAL A 126 14.40 -10.58 -13.49
C VAL A 126 15.21 -10.90 -14.75
N PRO A 127 16.57 -10.80 -14.72
CA PRO A 127 17.41 -11.24 -15.83
C PRO A 127 17.24 -12.72 -16.14
N THR A 128 17.25 -13.11 -17.43
CA THR A 128 17.23 -14.51 -17.85
C THR A 128 18.43 -15.30 -17.32
N ASP A 129 19.55 -14.61 -17.11
CA ASP A 129 20.75 -15.08 -16.43
C ASP A 129 20.96 -14.21 -15.16
N PRO A 130 20.44 -14.63 -13.98
CA PRO A 130 20.52 -13.84 -12.76
C PRO A 130 21.99 -13.63 -12.29
N TYR A 131 22.24 -12.46 -11.70
CA TYR A 131 23.56 -12.18 -11.13
C TYR A 131 23.79 -12.94 -9.83
N THR A 132 24.93 -13.63 -9.75
CA THR A 132 25.43 -14.26 -8.52
C THR A 132 26.27 -13.26 -7.73
N ASP A 133 26.57 -13.57 -6.45
CA ASP A 133 27.50 -12.75 -5.64
C ASP A 133 28.87 -12.59 -6.31
N ALA A 134 29.33 -13.62 -7.04
CA ALA A 134 30.58 -13.58 -7.79
C ALA A 134 30.48 -12.63 -8.98
N ASP A 135 29.35 -12.58 -9.67
CA ASP A 135 29.09 -11.68 -10.78
C ASP A 135 29.01 -10.21 -10.34
N LEU A 136 28.49 -9.96 -9.13
CA LEU A 136 28.37 -8.63 -8.54
C LEU A 136 29.64 -8.12 -7.87
N ASN A 137 30.68 -8.94 -7.78
CA ASN A 137 31.92 -8.57 -7.09
C ASN A 137 32.76 -7.58 -7.94
N TRP A 138 32.43 -6.30 -7.81
CA TRP A 138 33.10 -5.19 -8.52
C TRP A 138 34.59 -5.04 -8.18
N THR A 139 35.11 -5.71 -7.12
CA THR A 139 36.55 -5.70 -6.79
C THR A 139 37.38 -6.68 -7.64
N VAL A 140 36.72 -7.58 -8.36
CA VAL A 140 37.33 -8.58 -9.24
C VAL A 140 37.12 -8.16 -10.68
N SER A 141 38.21 -7.77 -11.37
CA SER A 141 38.15 -7.26 -12.75
C SER A 141 37.52 -8.22 -13.78
N SER A 142 37.57 -9.53 -13.52
CA SER A 142 36.96 -10.55 -14.37
C SER A 142 35.51 -10.87 -14.03
N SER A 143 34.91 -10.23 -13.02
CA SER A 143 33.50 -10.42 -12.68
C SER A 143 32.61 -9.96 -13.85
N ARG A 144 31.37 -10.48 -13.88
CA ARG A 144 30.40 -10.16 -14.92
C ARG A 144 30.13 -8.64 -14.95
N VAL A 145 29.84 -8.05 -13.79
CA VAL A 145 29.49 -6.63 -13.69
C VAL A 145 30.63 -5.71 -14.12
N ASN A 146 31.92 -6.07 -13.90
CA ASN A 146 33.05 -5.30 -14.40
C ASN A 146 33.20 -5.42 -15.91
N ARG A 147 33.04 -6.61 -16.47
CA ARG A 147 33.11 -6.83 -17.94
C ARG A 147 32.01 -6.04 -18.67
N GLU A 148 30.80 -6.05 -18.11
CA GLU A 148 29.67 -5.29 -18.62
C GLU A 148 29.87 -3.77 -18.47
N HIS A 149 30.53 -3.33 -17.37
CA HIS A 149 30.93 -1.94 -17.23
C HIS A 149 31.94 -1.49 -18.27
N GLU A 150 32.96 -2.30 -18.53
CA GLU A 150 34.03 -1.99 -19.48
C GLU A 150 33.59 -2.08 -20.95
N ASN A 151 32.57 -2.88 -21.24
CA ASN A 151 32.04 -3.11 -22.57
C ASN A 151 30.51 -2.94 -22.62
N GLU A 152 30.09 -1.78 -23.12
CA GLU A 152 28.66 -1.43 -23.18
C GLU A 152 27.84 -2.40 -24.01
N ALA A 153 28.40 -3.08 -25.00
CA ALA A 153 27.69 -4.10 -25.77
C ALA A 153 27.30 -5.33 -24.95
N LEU A 154 27.85 -5.49 -23.74
CA LEU A 154 27.47 -6.54 -22.81
C LEU A 154 26.38 -6.11 -21.80
N ARG A 155 25.95 -4.85 -21.84
CA ARG A 155 24.88 -4.31 -20.96
C ARG A 155 23.48 -4.56 -21.49
N ASP A 156 23.37 -5.22 -22.63
CA ASP A 156 22.10 -5.75 -23.15
C ASP A 156 21.74 -7.04 -22.38
N VAL A 157 21.02 -6.86 -21.28
CA VAL A 157 20.67 -7.93 -20.34
C VAL A 157 19.21 -8.27 -20.53
N GLU A 158 18.97 -9.40 -21.20
CA GLU A 158 17.63 -9.92 -21.47
C GLU A 158 16.87 -10.24 -20.16
N LEU A 159 15.62 -9.81 -20.06
CA LEU A 159 14.73 -10.09 -18.95
C LEU A 159 13.85 -11.30 -19.24
N VAL A 160 13.45 -12.02 -18.18
CA VAL A 160 12.44 -13.10 -18.26
C VAL A 160 11.10 -12.55 -18.78
N ARG A 161 10.79 -11.32 -18.40
CA ARG A 161 9.68 -10.51 -18.89
C ARG A 161 10.12 -9.05 -18.93
N ASP A 162 9.98 -8.43 -20.05
CA ASP A 162 10.36 -7.06 -20.34
C ASP A 162 9.17 -6.07 -20.35
N THR A 163 7.96 -6.59 -20.16
CA THR A 163 6.73 -5.81 -20.07
C THR A 163 5.71 -6.50 -19.14
N VAL A 164 4.69 -5.76 -18.72
CA VAL A 164 3.57 -6.27 -17.93
C VAL A 164 2.34 -6.45 -18.83
N SER A 165 1.48 -7.40 -18.47
CA SER A 165 0.11 -7.44 -19.01
C SER A 165 -0.57 -6.12 -18.66
N ASP A 166 -1.45 -5.63 -19.49
CA ASP A 166 -2.25 -4.43 -19.22
C ASP A 166 -1.41 -3.14 -19.05
N TRP A 167 -0.22 -3.07 -19.71
CA TRP A 167 0.68 -1.92 -19.68
C TRP A 167 -0.04 -0.58 -19.91
N ASP A 168 -1.01 -0.58 -20.80
CA ASP A 168 -1.76 0.63 -21.16
C ASP A 168 -2.64 1.17 -20.03
N GLU A 169 -2.96 0.36 -19.02
CA GLU A 169 -3.76 0.76 -17.87
C GLU A 169 -2.98 1.58 -16.83
N TYR A 170 -1.65 1.53 -16.87
CA TYR A 170 -0.83 2.27 -15.93
C TYR A 170 -0.59 3.71 -16.38
N ASP A 171 -0.95 4.67 -15.53
CA ASP A 171 -0.69 6.11 -15.75
C ASP A 171 0.61 6.56 -15.08
N THR A 172 1.01 5.88 -14.01
CA THR A 172 2.22 6.19 -13.27
C THR A 172 3.09 4.95 -13.12
N VAL A 173 4.38 5.10 -13.44
CA VAL A 173 5.36 4.02 -13.36
C VAL A 173 6.57 4.45 -12.55
N PHE A 174 6.81 3.79 -11.43
CA PHE A 174 8.06 3.92 -10.71
C PHE A 174 9.10 2.97 -11.31
N ILE A 175 10.33 3.46 -11.48
CA ILE A 175 11.46 2.65 -11.97
C ILE A 175 12.53 2.60 -10.88
N GLY A 176 12.75 1.42 -10.29
CA GLY A 176 13.69 1.20 -9.20
C GLY A 176 14.97 0.46 -9.63
N TYR A 177 16.14 0.95 -9.22
CA TYR A 177 17.42 0.35 -9.57
C TYR A 177 18.53 0.67 -8.57
N PRO A 178 19.52 -0.20 -8.41
CA PRO A 178 20.77 0.19 -7.76
C PRO A 178 21.63 1.07 -8.70
N ILE A 179 22.44 1.96 -8.11
CA ILE A 179 23.42 2.73 -8.91
C ILE A 179 24.68 1.88 -9.12
N TRP A 180 25.01 1.64 -10.39
CA TRP A 180 26.25 1.01 -10.82
C TRP A 180 27.10 2.03 -11.60
N TRP A 181 28.29 2.32 -11.10
CA TRP A 181 29.22 3.31 -11.69
C TRP A 181 28.57 4.66 -12.07
N GLY A 182 27.64 5.13 -11.23
CA GLY A 182 27.01 6.44 -11.39
C GLY A 182 25.79 6.49 -12.31
N ILE A 183 25.40 5.35 -12.89
CA ILE A 183 24.20 5.22 -13.74
C ILE A 183 23.26 4.16 -13.18
N ALA A 184 22.09 4.03 -13.74
CA ALA A 184 21.16 2.94 -13.42
C ALA A 184 21.82 1.58 -13.76
N ALA A 185 21.60 0.59 -12.89
CA ALA A 185 22.01 -0.77 -13.22
C ALA A 185 21.35 -1.20 -14.52
N TRP A 186 22.13 -1.58 -15.48
CA TRP A 186 21.71 -1.82 -16.87
C TRP A 186 20.66 -2.92 -17.10
N PRO A 187 20.39 -3.88 -16.19
CA PRO A 187 19.24 -4.75 -16.37
C PRO A 187 17.87 -4.04 -16.51
N VAL A 188 17.76 -2.76 -16.12
CA VAL A 188 16.52 -2.00 -16.34
C VAL A 188 16.36 -1.53 -17.81
N ASN A 189 17.43 -1.54 -18.60
CA ASN A 189 17.42 -0.99 -19.95
C ASN A 189 16.45 -1.73 -20.88
N ASP A 190 16.38 -3.06 -20.77
CA ASP A 190 15.50 -3.89 -21.57
C ASP A 190 14.01 -3.53 -21.34
N PHE A 191 13.61 -3.35 -20.08
CA PHE A 191 12.28 -2.86 -19.74
C PHE A 191 11.99 -1.47 -20.29
N ILE A 192 12.97 -0.55 -20.21
CA ILE A 192 12.80 0.82 -20.71
C ILE A 192 12.64 0.84 -22.24
N GLN A 193 13.39 0.01 -22.96
CA GLN A 193 13.35 -0.04 -24.42
C GLN A 193 12.13 -0.80 -24.96
N SER A 194 11.59 -1.75 -24.19
CA SER A 194 10.47 -2.59 -24.61
C SER A 194 9.10 -1.96 -24.39
N ASN A 195 9.01 -0.83 -23.66
CA ASN A 195 7.73 -0.23 -23.31
C ASN A 195 7.61 1.22 -23.82
N ASP A 196 6.39 1.59 -24.26
CA ASP A 196 6.06 2.97 -24.64
C ASP A 196 5.51 3.72 -23.41
N PHE A 197 6.24 4.76 -22.97
CA PHE A 197 5.85 5.58 -21.84
C PHE A 197 4.98 6.78 -22.22
N THR A 198 4.52 6.89 -23.46
CA THR A 198 3.66 8.00 -23.90
C THR A 198 2.43 8.14 -23.00
N GLY A 199 2.24 9.34 -22.45
CA GLY A 199 1.12 9.66 -21.56
C GLY A 199 1.31 9.22 -20.11
N LYS A 200 2.40 8.50 -19.78
CA LYS A 200 2.66 8.04 -18.42
C LYS A 200 3.55 9.02 -17.66
N THR A 201 3.32 9.12 -16.36
CA THR A 201 4.23 9.77 -15.42
C THR A 201 5.26 8.75 -14.93
N VAL A 202 6.55 9.03 -15.10
CA VAL A 202 7.63 8.11 -14.72
C VAL A 202 8.46 8.70 -13.60
N ILE A 203 8.69 7.91 -12.55
CA ILE A 203 9.35 8.37 -11.33
C ILE A 203 10.49 7.42 -10.98
N PRO A 204 11.75 7.78 -11.31
CA PRO A 204 12.88 6.95 -10.96
C PRO A 204 13.18 6.98 -9.46
N PHE A 205 13.61 5.86 -8.91
CA PHE A 205 14.21 5.81 -7.59
C PHE A 205 15.42 4.87 -7.59
N CYS A 206 16.42 5.20 -6.81
CA CYS A 206 17.59 4.36 -6.77
C CYS A 206 18.02 4.01 -5.34
N THR A 207 18.77 2.94 -5.23
CA THR A 207 19.51 2.59 -4.01
C THR A 207 21.00 2.67 -4.24
N SER A 208 21.71 3.25 -3.29
CA SER A 208 23.18 3.30 -3.31
C SER A 208 23.74 3.54 -1.92
N THR A 209 24.97 3.12 -1.69
CA THR A 209 25.69 3.38 -0.44
C THR A 209 26.02 4.86 -0.25
N SER A 210 26.52 5.52 -1.32
CA SER A 210 27.00 6.92 -1.23
C SER A 210 26.65 7.78 -2.45
N SER A 211 26.54 7.21 -3.65
CA SER A 211 26.22 7.93 -4.86
C SER A 211 24.81 8.50 -4.83
N GLY A 212 24.60 9.71 -5.33
CA GLY A 212 23.27 10.25 -5.59
C GLY A 212 22.60 9.58 -6.78
N LEU A 213 21.39 10.03 -7.12
CA LEU A 213 20.69 9.64 -8.34
C LEU A 213 21.53 10.01 -9.59
N GLY A 214 22.26 11.12 -9.52
CA GLY A 214 23.07 11.63 -10.62
C GLY A 214 22.19 11.88 -11.85
N GLN A 215 22.70 11.51 -13.02
CA GLN A 215 21.99 11.61 -14.30
C GLN A 215 21.25 10.31 -14.67
N SER A 216 21.16 9.34 -13.74
CA SER A 216 20.60 8.02 -14.07
C SER A 216 19.14 8.09 -14.55
N GLY A 217 18.33 8.98 -13.97
CA GLY A 217 16.95 9.22 -14.43
C GLY A 217 16.90 9.85 -15.82
N GLU A 218 17.73 10.88 -16.08
CA GLU A 218 17.82 11.56 -17.38
C GLU A 218 18.26 10.61 -18.49
N LEU A 219 19.22 9.71 -18.21
CA LEU A 219 19.67 8.71 -19.18
C LEU A 219 18.60 7.68 -19.51
N LEU A 220 17.78 7.29 -18.53
CA LEU A 220 16.63 6.40 -18.77
C LEU A 220 15.52 7.12 -19.55
N GLU A 221 15.26 8.40 -19.26
CA GLU A 221 14.32 9.24 -20.02
C GLU A 221 14.76 9.37 -21.49
N GLU A 222 16.04 9.63 -21.74
CA GLU A 222 16.59 9.69 -23.08
C GLU A 222 16.44 8.34 -23.81
N MET A 223 16.68 7.23 -23.12
CA MET A 223 16.51 5.88 -23.66
C MET A 223 15.06 5.56 -23.99
N ALA A 224 14.12 5.93 -23.13
CA ALA A 224 12.68 5.74 -23.33
C ALA A 224 12.13 6.60 -24.48
N GLY A 225 12.65 7.82 -24.63
CA GLY A 225 12.22 8.79 -25.64
C GLY A 225 10.79 9.30 -25.49
N THR A 226 10.03 8.78 -24.54
CA THR A 226 8.62 9.12 -24.25
C THR A 226 8.38 9.16 -22.75
N GLY A 227 7.21 9.71 -22.34
CA GLY A 227 6.81 9.82 -20.95
C GLY A 227 7.08 11.18 -20.31
N ASN A 228 6.44 11.43 -19.18
CA ASN A 228 6.67 12.62 -18.34
C ASN A 228 7.51 12.20 -17.14
N TRP A 229 8.82 12.38 -17.23
CA TRP A 229 9.76 11.96 -16.20
C TRP A 229 9.88 13.00 -15.11
N LEU A 230 9.67 12.60 -13.87
CA LEU A 230 9.79 13.45 -12.70
C LEU A 230 11.16 13.28 -12.03
N GLU A 231 11.50 14.24 -11.16
CA GLU A 231 12.68 14.14 -10.33
C GLU A 231 12.54 12.91 -9.41
N GLY A 232 13.53 12.03 -9.51
CA GLY A 232 13.56 10.80 -8.73
C GLY A 232 14.15 10.99 -7.34
N ARG A 233 14.21 9.90 -6.59
CA ARG A 233 14.84 9.91 -5.25
C ARG A 233 15.82 8.77 -5.05
N ARG A 234 16.93 9.10 -4.38
CA ARG A 234 17.89 8.13 -3.90
C ARG A 234 17.55 7.70 -2.48
N PHE A 235 17.63 6.40 -2.21
CA PHE A 235 17.55 5.79 -0.90
C PHE A 235 18.87 5.09 -0.52
N THR A 236 19.18 5.05 0.77
CA THR A 236 20.29 4.23 1.27
C THR A 236 19.77 2.84 1.63
N GLU A 237 20.66 1.88 1.81
CA GLU A 237 20.36 0.55 2.37
C GLU A 237 19.67 0.60 3.75
N ARG A 238 19.74 1.75 4.43
CA ARG A 238 19.15 1.99 5.75
C ARG A 238 17.98 2.97 5.72
N ALA A 239 17.42 3.22 4.54
CA ALA A 239 16.26 4.07 4.43
C ALA A 239 15.12 3.50 5.28
N SER A 240 14.56 4.32 6.14
CA SER A 240 13.46 3.87 7.00
C SER A 240 12.17 3.77 6.20
N ARG A 241 11.30 2.81 6.57
CA ARG A 241 9.96 2.70 5.95
C ARG A 241 9.19 4.03 5.98
N PRO A 242 9.15 4.81 7.10
CA PRO A 242 8.50 6.11 7.12
C PRO A 242 9.08 7.13 6.13
N ASP A 243 10.40 7.14 5.90
CA ASP A 243 11.01 8.06 4.94
C ASP A 243 10.57 7.77 3.50
N ILE A 244 10.45 6.46 3.15
CA ILE A 244 9.97 6.02 1.85
C ILE A 244 8.49 6.36 1.69
N GLN A 245 7.67 6.07 2.69
CA GLN A 245 6.24 6.38 2.70
C GLN A 245 5.96 7.87 2.57
N ASN A 246 6.67 8.70 3.35
CA ASN A 246 6.54 10.16 3.29
C ASN A 246 6.89 10.70 1.90
N TRP A 247 7.90 10.15 1.25
CA TRP A 247 8.23 10.54 -0.11
C TRP A 247 7.16 10.14 -1.10
N ALA A 248 6.73 8.88 -1.09
CA ALA A 248 5.72 8.36 -2.01
C ALA A 248 4.40 9.14 -1.89
N ASN A 249 3.92 9.38 -0.66
CA ASN A 249 2.74 10.19 -0.41
C ASN A 249 2.91 11.66 -0.81
N GLY A 250 4.12 12.21 -0.66
CA GLY A 250 4.42 13.61 -1.00
C GLY A 250 4.45 13.90 -2.51
N LEU A 251 4.45 12.87 -3.36
CA LEU A 251 4.40 13.04 -4.81
C LEU A 251 3.04 13.53 -5.31
N ASN A 252 2.00 13.51 -4.46
CA ASN A 252 0.64 13.95 -4.80
C ASN A 252 0.17 13.40 -6.15
N LEU A 253 0.45 12.14 -6.40
CA LEU A 253 0.00 11.45 -7.60
C LEU A 253 -1.53 11.47 -7.57
N ASN A 254 -2.16 12.06 -8.58
CA ASN A 254 -3.60 12.06 -8.72
C ASN A 254 -4.06 10.61 -8.94
N THR A 255 -4.26 9.89 -7.84
CA THR A 255 -4.96 8.61 -7.85
C THR A 255 -6.47 8.78 -7.98
N ASP A 256 -6.93 10.05 -8.03
CA ASP A 256 -8.33 10.42 -8.23
C ASP A 256 -8.47 11.36 -9.44
N ALA A 257 -8.94 10.85 -10.56
CA ALA A 257 -9.32 11.65 -11.70
C ALA A 257 -10.73 12.23 -11.52
N THR A 258 -10.83 13.36 -10.82
CA THR A 258 -11.93 14.30 -11.04
C THR A 258 -11.48 15.72 -10.75
N THR A 259 -10.87 16.36 -11.76
CA THR A 259 -10.82 17.83 -11.83
C THR A 259 -12.18 18.35 -12.22
N ASN A 260 -13.00 18.68 -11.26
CA ASN A 260 -13.98 19.76 -11.41
C ASN A 260 -13.52 20.93 -10.55
N ASN A 261 -13.04 22.00 -11.24
CA ASN A 261 -12.78 23.29 -10.66
C ASN A 261 -14.03 23.84 -9.98
N ASN A 262 -14.12 23.65 -8.69
CA ASN A 262 -14.79 24.54 -7.75
C ASN A 262 -14.34 24.11 -6.36
N ALA A 263 -13.33 24.81 -5.84
CA ALA A 263 -13.01 24.68 -4.43
C ALA A 263 -14.22 25.17 -3.60
N PRO A 264 -14.59 24.44 -2.53
CA PRO A 264 -14.05 24.81 -1.25
C PRO A 264 -13.73 23.62 -0.32
N ALA A 265 -12.79 23.86 0.58
CA ALA A 265 -12.56 23.21 1.86
C ALA A 265 -12.00 21.79 1.85
N SER A 266 -10.70 21.71 2.22
CA SER A 266 -10.04 20.62 3.00
C SER A 266 -10.89 19.35 3.18
N GLN A 267 -10.72 18.37 2.30
CA GLN A 267 -11.05 17.00 2.66
C GLN A 267 -9.97 16.53 3.64
N GLU A 268 -10.34 16.47 4.90
CA GLU A 268 -9.59 15.75 5.91
C GLU A 268 -9.51 14.28 5.47
N SER A 269 -8.31 13.76 5.34
CA SER A 269 -8.09 12.34 5.08
C SER A 269 -8.75 11.55 6.20
N ARG A 270 -9.73 10.71 5.88
CA ARG A 270 -10.39 9.85 6.86
C ARG A 270 -9.59 8.57 6.98
N VAL A 271 -8.98 8.37 8.13
CA VAL A 271 -8.26 7.13 8.47
C VAL A 271 -9.13 6.28 9.37
N LEU A 272 -9.41 5.05 8.97
CA LEU A 272 -10.04 4.04 9.83
C LEU A 272 -8.95 3.17 10.43
N VAL A 273 -8.69 3.36 11.72
CA VAL A 273 -7.79 2.48 12.47
C VAL A 273 -8.65 1.46 13.23
N THR A 274 -8.55 0.19 12.88
CA THR A 274 -9.18 -0.91 13.60
C THR A 274 -8.13 -1.75 14.28
N TYR A 275 -8.31 -2.03 15.56
CA TYR A 275 -7.41 -2.89 16.32
C TYR A 275 -8.16 -3.79 17.27
N PHE A 276 -7.59 -4.96 17.57
CA PHE A 276 -8.08 -5.89 18.57
C PHE A 276 -6.95 -6.11 19.57
N SER A 277 -7.00 -5.38 20.68
CA SER A 277 -6.03 -5.52 21.75
C SER A 277 -6.76 -5.49 23.09
N ILE A 278 -6.56 -6.53 23.87
CA ILE A 278 -6.90 -6.56 25.29
C ILE A 278 -5.56 -6.72 25.99
N PRO A 279 -5.13 -5.79 26.86
CA PRO A 279 -3.91 -5.98 27.62
C PRO A 279 -4.04 -7.24 28.49
N GLU A 280 -2.98 -8.03 28.54
CA GLU A 280 -2.94 -9.27 29.34
C GLU A 280 -3.07 -8.95 30.84
N THR A 281 -2.68 -7.74 31.23
CA THR A 281 -2.86 -7.21 32.58
C THR A 281 -3.30 -5.76 32.54
N THR A 282 -4.05 -5.34 33.56
CA THR A 282 -4.40 -3.92 33.79
C THR A 282 -3.68 -3.33 34.99
N ASN A 283 -2.78 -4.11 35.63
CA ASN A 283 -2.04 -3.65 36.80
C ASN A 283 -0.57 -3.35 36.46
N PRO A 284 -0.21 -2.06 36.30
CA PRO A 284 1.15 -1.68 35.87
C PRO A 284 2.24 -1.97 36.93
N ASN A 285 1.85 -2.29 38.17
CA ASN A 285 2.79 -2.49 39.26
C ASN A 285 3.17 -3.96 39.51
N ASN A 286 2.58 -4.89 38.78
CA ASN A 286 2.78 -6.33 39.00
C ASN A 286 2.76 -7.10 37.66
N MET A 287 3.44 -6.59 36.66
CA MET A 287 3.56 -7.25 35.35
C MET A 287 4.66 -8.31 35.39
N THR A 288 4.40 -9.44 34.74
CA THR A 288 5.45 -10.42 34.41
C THR A 288 6.29 -9.90 33.25
N THR A 289 7.45 -10.51 32.99
CA THR A 289 8.31 -10.14 31.84
C THR A 289 7.59 -10.34 30.50
N GLU A 290 6.69 -11.30 30.41
CA GLU A 290 5.91 -11.57 29.19
C GLU A 290 4.81 -10.52 28.99
N GLU A 291 4.12 -10.13 30.06
CA GLU A 291 3.12 -9.04 30.06
C GLU A 291 3.75 -7.69 29.73
N ASP A 292 4.94 -7.39 30.28
CA ASP A 292 5.71 -6.16 30.03
C ASP A 292 6.10 -6.00 28.56
N ASN A 293 6.29 -7.10 27.84
CA ASN A 293 6.56 -7.10 26.40
C ASN A 293 5.30 -6.94 25.53
N SER A 294 4.12 -7.14 26.07
CA SER A 294 2.85 -7.11 25.33
C SER A 294 2.02 -5.84 25.54
N VAL A 295 2.42 -4.97 26.47
CA VAL A 295 1.71 -3.76 26.86
C VAL A 295 2.62 -2.52 26.91
N VAL A 296 2.00 -1.34 26.89
CA VAL A 296 2.65 -0.04 27.11
C VAL A 296 1.90 0.69 28.23
N VAL A 297 2.63 1.32 29.14
CA VAL A 297 2.04 2.12 30.22
C VAL A 297 2.19 3.60 29.87
N ILE A 298 1.06 4.32 29.76
CA ILE A 298 1.03 5.77 29.49
C ILE A 298 0.11 6.42 30.50
N ASP A 299 0.61 7.44 31.18
CA ASP A 299 -0.13 8.20 32.22
C ASP A 299 -0.76 7.30 33.31
N GLY A 300 -0.16 6.13 33.56
CA GLY A 300 -0.63 5.16 34.53
C GLY A 300 -1.68 4.19 34.01
N GLU A 301 -2.07 4.27 32.73
CA GLU A 301 -2.95 3.32 32.06
C GLU A 301 -2.13 2.27 31.32
N VAL A 302 -2.57 1.00 31.39
CA VAL A 302 -1.96 -0.12 30.68
C VAL A 302 -2.70 -0.31 29.36
N LEU A 303 -1.99 -0.11 28.25
CA LEU A 303 -2.50 -0.29 26.89
C LEU A 303 -1.83 -1.50 26.25
N GLY A 304 -2.59 -2.30 25.51
CA GLY A 304 -1.98 -3.32 24.64
C GLY A 304 -1.17 -2.65 23.52
N ASN A 305 -0.06 -3.25 23.08
CA ASN A 305 0.80 -2.67 22.06
C ASN A 305 0.04 -2.27 20.77
N THR A 306 -0.93 -3.07 20.34
CA THR A 306 -1.78 -2.74 19.19
C THR A 306 -2.68 -1.53 19.47
N GLN A 307 -3.17 -1.40 20.69
CA GLN A 307 -3.99 -0.26 21.13
C GLN A 307 -3.16 1.04 21.12
N TYR A 308 -1.93 0.99 21.64
CA TYR A 308 -1.00 2.11 21.59
C TYR A 308 -0.71 2.55 20.15
N MET A 309 -0.43 1.61 19.26
CA MET A 309 -0.21 1.92 17.85
C MET A 309 -1.40 2.65 17.20
N ALA A 310 -2.62 2.28 17.57
CA ALA A 310 -3.83 2.95 17.07
C ALA A 310 -4.03 4.38 17.61
N TYR A 311 -3.41 4.74 18.72
CA TYR A 311 -3.42 6.12 19.25
C TYR A 311 -2.37 7.03 18.62
N VAL A 312 -1.33 6.47 18.02
CA VAL A 312 -0.20 7.21 17.46
C VAL A 312 -0.39 7.51 15.97
N ILE A 313 -1.30 6.78 15.29
CA ILE A 313 -1.66 6.97 13.88
C ILE A 313 -2.78 8.00 13.75
#